data_04ddbf370eb1e61156c3c4c0cb1d74b4
#
_entry.id   04ddbf370eb1e61156c3c4c0cb1d74b4
#
_cell.length_a   1.000
_cell.length_b   1.000
_cell.length_c   1.000
_cell.angle_alpha   90.00
_cell.angle_beta   90.00
_cell.angle_gamma   90.00
#
_symmetry.space_group_name_H-M   'P 1'
#
loop_
_entity.id
_entity.type
_entity.pdbx_description
1 polymer ?
#
loop_
_entity_poly.entity_id
_entity_poly.type
_entity_poly.pdbx_seq_one_letter_code
_entity_poly.pdbx_strand_id
1 'polypeptide(L)'
;AGYGSTSNSCAIVRFSYSTYQGVAMAYEGMHYWADWSNYLGGPDVDESGLVAFHQTGTIMIEAPGGHHEKVVPLLESLNIPHEHWSVEKLQERLPLLTDGVFGPAARPDDDAFWVEPTERIIGALYTPDSGYVSDPQLSTHNLQRAAEAKGSTFVFNRQVVAINQEGGRVSGVELDDGTQIAAPVVVNVAGPHSYLVNDLAGLAGTMNIGTKALRHEVHHVPSPEGFNFETDGMHVSDGDSAVYFRPETGNNILIGSEDPECDVKEWVDPDNYDQEIQQEQWEAQVLRCAKRVEGLGLPHEKKGVVDLYDVSDDWIPIYDRTDLDGFYIAIGTSGNQYKNAGVAGHCMAELIMAVEAGHDHDADPLRVNGRYTGVEMDLGFFSRNREINPDSSFSVNG
;
A
#
# COMPACT_ATOMS: atom_id res chain seq x y z
N ALA A 1 -5.14 16.51 8.23
CA ALA A 1 -5.35 15.21 7.56
C ALA A 1 -4.17 14.27 7.81
N GLY A 2 -4.34 12.98 7.47
CA GLY A 2 -3.26 12.00 7.51
C GLY A 2 -2.95 11.37 8.87
N TYR A 3 -3.73 11.60 9.89
CA TYR A 3 -3.51 11.07 11.24
C TYR A 3 -3.85 9.57 11.42
N GLY A 4 -4.40 8.92 10.40
CA GLY A 4 -4.55 7.47 10.36
C GLY A 4 -3.28 6.80 9.85
N SER A 5 -3.35 5.52 9.51
CA SER A 5 -2.23 4.68 9.06
C SER A 5 -1.43 5.27 7.88
N THR A 6 -2.02 6.18 7.10
CA THR A 6 -1.34 6.82 5.97
C THR A 6 -0.08 7.58 6.39
N SER A 7 -0.08 8.31 7.52
CA SER A 7 1.09 9.07 7.97
C SER A 7 2.26 8.18 8.37
N ASN A 8 1.99 6.94 8.73
CA ASN A 8 2.98 5.93 9.10
C ASN A 8 3.32 4.98 7.94
N SER A 9 2.85 5.29 6.71
CA SER A 9 3.14 4.50 5.51
C SER A 9 4.59 4.62 5.09
N CYS A 10 5.16 3.53 4.57
CA CYS A 10 6.45 3.55 3.87
C CYS A 10 6.41 4.35 2.56
N ALA A 11 5.23 4.72 2.08
CA ALA A 11 4.98 5.54 0.89
C ALA A 11 5.71 5.05 -0.37
N ILE A 12 5.86 3.74 -0.53
CA ILE A 12 6.55 3.11 -1.66
C ILE A 12 5.66 3.16 -2.91
N VAL A 13 6.27 3.52 -4.03
CA VAL A 13 5.64 3.55 -5.35
C VAL A 13 6.34 2.49 -6.21
N ARG A 14 5.75 1.30 -6.30
CA ARG A 14 6.24 0.14 -7.05
C ARG A 14 5.09 -0.52 -7.82
N PHE A 15 5.40 -1.35 -8.82
CA PHE A 15 4.42 -1.99 -9.72
C PHE A 15 4.40 -3.51 -9.61
N SER A 16 5.22 -4.10 -8.74
CA SER A 16 5.40 -5.54 -8.60
C SER A 16 4.26 -6.19 -7.83
N TYR A 17 3.13 -6.37 -8.53
CA TYR A 17 1.93 -7.07 -8.05
C TYR A 17 1.74 -8.41 -8.72
N SER A 18 0.95 -9.29 -8.09
CA SER A 18 0.64 -10.64 -8.59
C SER A 18 -0.39 -10.66 -9.72
N THR A 19 -1.11 -9.56 -9.93
CA THR A 19 -2.26 -9.50 -10.84
C THR A 19 -2.15 -8.36 -11.85
N TYR A 20 -2.70 -8.56 -13.06
CA TYR A 20 -2.70 -7.55 -14.12
C TYR A 20 -3.29 -6.21 -13.66
N GLN A 21 -4.46 -6.25 -13.01
CA GLN A 21 -5.14 -5.03 -12.56
C GLN A 21 -4.36 -4.33 -11.44
N GLY A 22 -3.71 -5.09 -10.54
CA GLY A 22 -2.83 -4.53 -9.52
C GLY A 22 -1.63 -3.79 -10.12
N VAL A 23 -0.97 -4.38 -11.13
CA VAL A 23 0.15 -3.74 -11.86
C VAL A 23 -0.33 -2.52 -12.63
N ALA A 24 -1.46 -2.63 -13.37
CA ALA A 24 -2.01 -1.53 -14.16
C ALA A 24 -2.35 -0.31 -13.31
N MET A 25 -3.07 -0.51 -12.19
CA MET A 25 -3.40 0.58 -11.26
C MET A 25 -2.16 1.18 -10.60
N ALA A 26 -1.18 0.36 -10.21
CA ALA A 26 0.03 0.87 -9.57
C ALA A 26 0.88 1.69 -10.54
N TYR A 27 0.97 1.28 -11.80
CA TYR A 27 1.70 2.03 -12.84
C TYR A 27 0.98 3.33 -13.18
N GLU A 28 -0.33 3.30 -13.38
CA GLU A 28 -1.12 4.54 -13.54
C GLU A 28 -0.96 5.45 -12.31
N GLY A 29 -1.02 4.89 -11.09
CA GLY A 29 -0.87 5.63 -9.83
C GLY A 29 0.47 6.36 -9.71
N MET A 30 1.57 5.78 -10.20
CA MET A 30 2.89 6.41 -10.22
C MET A 30 2.88 7.74 -10.98
N HIS A 31 2.19 7.81 -12.11
CA HIS A 31 2.13 9.04 -12.92
C HIS A 31 1.47 10.20 -12.19
N TYR A 32 0.53 9.94 -11.27
CA TYR A 32 -0.03 10.99 -10.40
C TYR A 32 1.04 11.60 -9.49
N TRP A 33 1.94 10.79 -8.94
CA TRP A 33 3.05 11.26 -8.11
C TRP A 33 4.11 11.99 -8.93
N ALA A 34 4.40 11.52 -10.14
CA ALA A 34 5.34 12.18 -11.05
C ALA A 34 4.81 13.56 -11.53
N ASP A 35 3.48 13.71 -11.62
CA ASP A 35 2.79 14.94 -12.02
C ASP A 35 2.09 15.64 -10.84
N TRP A 36 2.55 15.41 -9.60
CA TRP A 36 1.85 15.77 -8.37
C TRP A 36 1.40 17.24 -8.33
N SER A 37 2.28 18.16 -8.68
CA SER A 37 1.97 19.58 -8.70
C SER A 37 0.80 19.93 -9.64
N ASN A 38 0.82 19.44 -10.89
CA ASN A 38 -0.26 19.70 -11.84
C ASN A 38 -1.54 18.97 -11.45
N TYR A 39 -1.44 17.75 -10.94
CA TYR A 39 -2.60 16.99 -10.45
C TYR A 39 -3.35 17.74 -9.35
N LEU A 40 -2.65 18.36 -8.42
CA LEU A 40 -3.22 19.14 -7.33
C LEU A 40 -3.76 20.53 -7.76
N GLY A 41 -3.33 21.04 -8.91
CA GLY A 41 -3.76 22.35 -9.44
C GLY A 41 -2.71 23.44 -9.32
N GLY A 42 -1.47 23.10 -9.01
CA GLY A 42 -0.30 23.99 -9.04
C GLY A 42 0.62 23.87 -7.83
N PRO A 43 1.83 24.43 -7.91
CA PRO A 43 2.85 24.32 -6.86
C PRO A 43 2.48 25.05 -5.55
N ASP A 44 1.61 26.04 -5.62
CA ASP A 44 1.25 26.90 -4.50
C ASP A 44 -0.05 26.47 -3.80
N VAL A 45 -0.56 25.26 -4.08
CA VAL A 45 -1.82 24.77 -3.50
C VAL A 45 -1.74 24.57 -1.99
N ASP A 46 -0.54 24.33 -1.49
CA ASP A 46 -0.26 24.12 -0.07
C ASP A 46 0.89 25.02 0.39
N GLU A 47 0.66 25.84 1.40
CA GLU A 47 1.68 26.73 2.00
C GLU A 47 2.83 25.99 2.68
N SER A 48 2.62 24.71 3.05
CA SER A 48 3.66 23.83 3.61
C SER A 48 4.59 23.26 2.53
N GLY A 49 4.33 23.58 1.25
CA GLY A 49 5.02 22.99 0.11
C GLY A 49 4.43 21.67 -0.34
N LEU A 50 4.95 21.13 -1.43
CA LEU A 50 4.53 19.84 -1.96
C LEU A 50 5.51 18.75 -1.58
N VAL A 51 4.96 17.56 -1.32
CA VAL A 51 5.76 16.36 -1.12
C VAL A 51 6.55 16.00 -2.38
N ALA A 52 7.73 15.43 -2.21
CA ALA A 52 8.56 14.97 -3.32
C ALA A 52 8.37 13.47 -3.59
N PHE A 53 8.24 13.12 -4.86
CA PHE A 53 8.40 11.74 -5.33
C PHE A 53 9.87 11.53 -5.71
N HIS A 54 10.56 10.65 -4.96
CA HIS A 54 11.93 10.24 -5.23
C HIS A 54 11.91 9.03 -6.16
N GLN A 55 12.10 9.28 -7.44
CA GLN A 55 12.15 8.23 -8.48
C GLN A 55 13.55 7.58 -8.49
N THR A 56 13.82 6.77 -7.47
CA THR A 56 15.12 6.06 -7.29
C THR A 56 15.20 4.77 -8.09
N GLY A 57 14.08 4.32 -8.62
CA GLY A 57 13.86 2.95 -9.05
C GLY A 57 13.60 2.02 -7.86
N THR A 58 13.17 0.81 -8.20
CA THR A 58 12.99 -0.30 -7.27
C THR A 58 13.68 -1.53 -7.82
N ILE A 59 14.32 -2.28 -6.97
CA ILE A 59 14.77 -3.64 -7.28
C ILE A 59 13.93 -4.66 -6.53
N MET A 60 13.61 -5.76 -7.21
CA MET A 60 13.08 -6.98 -6.62
C MET A 60 14.13 -8.07 -6.76
N ILE A 61 14.52 -8.69 -5.66
CA ILE A 61 15.51 -9.77 -5.68
C ILE A 61 14.95 -10.97 -6.45
N GLU A 62 15.73 -11.48 -7.40
CA GLU A 62 15.40 -12.65 -8.22
C GLU A 62 16.03 -13.90 -7.62
N ALA A 63 15.32 -14.56 -6.73
CA ALA A 63 15.66 -15.90 -6.24
C ALA A 63 14.96 -16.97 -7.10
N PRO A 64 15.48 -18.19 -7.23
CA PRO A 64 14.81 -19.28 -7.94
C PRO A 64 13.38 -19.53 -7.40
N GLY A 65 12.38 -19.55 -8.30
CA GLY A 65 10.97 -19.70 -7.92
C GLY A 65 10.36 -18.48 -7.21
N GLY A 66 11.04 -17.34 -7.24
CA GLY A 66 10.61 -16.11 -6.57
C GLY A 66 9.45 -15.38 -7.27
N HIS A 67 8.91 -14.38 -6.60
CA HIS A 67 7.74 -13.62 -7.05
C HIS A 67 7.93 -12.93 -8.42
N HIS A 68 9.16 -12.59 -8.80
CA HIS A 68 9.48 -11.99 -10.10
C HIS A 68 8.97 -12.81 -11.29
N GLU A 69 8.90 -14.13 -11.18
CA GLU A 69 8.39 -15.00 -12.25
C GLU A 69 6.93 -14.71 -12.62
N LYS A 70 6.11 -14.26 -11.64
CA LYS A 70 4.75 -13.78 -11.88
C LYS A 70 4.73 -12.34 -12.39
N VAL A 71 5.61 -11.50 -11.89
CA VAL A 71 5.60 -10.05 -12.15
C VAL A 71 6.08 -9.71 -13.56
N VAL A 72 7.18 -10.34 -14.04
CA VAL A 72 7.80 -10.00 -15.33
C VAL A 72 6.82 -10.08 -16.49
N PRO A 73 6.03 -11.17 -16.70
CA PRO A 73 5.04 -11.24 -17.79
C PRO A 73 3.97 -10.13 -17.71
N LEU A 74 3.62 -9.68 -16.51
CA LEU A 74 2.64 -8.60 -16.32
C LEU A 74 3.24 -7.24 -16.71
N LEU A 75 4.51 -6.96 -16.34
CA LEU A 75 5.21 -5.76 -16.78
C LEU A 75 5.36 -5.72 -18.31
N GLU A 76 5.74 -6.84 -18.94
CA GLU A 76 5.83 -6.98 -20.38
C GLU A 76 4.49 -6.71 -21.09
N SER A 77 3.39 -7.29 -20.56
CA SER A 77 2.05 -7.13 -21.15
C SER A 77 1.55 -5.68 -21.13
N LEU A 78 2.02 -4.89 -20.17
CA LEU A 78 1.70 -3.47 -20.00
C LEU A 78 2.77 -2.54 -20.59
N ASN A 79 3.83 -3.08 -21.19
CA ASN A 79 4.98 -2.34 -21.71
C ASN A 79 5.64 -1.44 -20.66
N ILE A 80 5.68 -1.88 -19.39
CA ILE A 80 6.33 -1.14 -18.30
C ILE A 80 7.84 -1.33 -18.39
N PRO A 81 8.62 -0.23 -18.38
CA PRO A 81 10.08 -0.32 -18.42
C PRO A 81 10.66 -1.11 -17.27
N HIS A 82 11.47 -2.11 -17.56
CA HIS A 82 12.18 -2.92 -16.58
C HIS A 82 13.46 -3.50 -17.14
N GLU A 83 14.38 -3.88 -16.26
CA GLU A 83 15.65 -4.50 -16.60
C GLU A 83 15.94 -5.67 -15.66
N HIS A 84 16.56 -6.72 -16.18
CA HIS A 84 17.18 -7.76 -15.37
C HIS A 84 18.64 -7.39 -15.09
N TRP A 85 19.00 -7.24 -13.83
CA TRP A 85 20.36 -6.97 -13.40
C TRP A 85 21.04 -8.26 -12.96
N SER A 86 22.25 -8.52 -13.46
CA SER A 86 23.08 -9.58 -12.88
C SER A 86 23.47 -9.24 -11.44
N VAL A 87 23.97 -10.22 -10.71
CA VAL A 87 24.49 -10.04 -9.35
C VAL A 87 25.61 -8.99 -9.33
N GLU A 88 26.49 -9.00 -10.33
CA GLU A 88 27.59 -8.02 -10.43
C GLU A 88 27.06 -6.60 -10.59
N LYS A 89 26.07 -6.39 -11.48
CA LYS A 89 25.43 -5.07 -11.67
C LYS A 89 24.68 -4.63 -10.40
N LEU A 90 24.01 -5.55 -9.74
CA LEU A 90 23.34 -5.29 -8.47
C LEU A 90 24.33 -4.80 -7.40
N GLN A 91 25.45 -5.52 -7.24
CA GLN A 91 26.48 -5.18 -6.26
C GLN A 91 27.33 -3.97 -6.67
N GLU A 92 27.48 -3.67 -7.96
CA GLU A 92 28.07 -2.39 -8.41
C GLU A 92 27.20 -1.20 -7.94
N ARG A 93 25.89 -1.34 -8.02
CA ARG A 93 24.94 -0.27 -7.64
C ARG A 93 24.67 -0.21 -6.13
N LEU A 94 24.59 -1.34 -5.48
CA LEU A 94 24.35 -1.50 -4.04
C LEU A 94 25.37 -2.49 -3.46
N PRO A 95 26.60 -2.04 -3.18
CA PRO A 95 27.71 -2.91 -2.79
C PRO A 95 27.53 -3.62 -1.45
N LEU A 96 26.53 -3.20 -0.67
CA LEU A 96 26.18 -3.83 0.61
C LEU A 96 25.35 -5.11 0.45
N LEU A 97 24.79 -5.38 -0.74
CA LEU A 97 23.87 -6.51 -0.89
C LEU A 97 24.64 -7.82 -1.09
N THR A 98 24.34 -8.77 -0.21
CA THR A 98 24.80 -10.16 -0.34
C THR A 98 24.01 -10.89 -1.42
N ASP A 99 24.56 -11.97 -1.95
CA ASP A 99 23.96 -12.74 -3.04
C ASP A 99 23.46 -14.14 -2.62
N GLY A 100 23.39 -14.43 -1.34
CA GLY A 100 22.87 -15.70 -0.85
C GLY A 100 21.35 -15.84 -1.04
N VAL A 101 20.85 -17.08 -1.21
CA VAL A 101 19.44 -17.44 -1.13
C VAL A 101 19.11 -17.81 0.31
N PHE A 102 18.20 -17.09 0.94
CA PHE A 102 17.84 -17.23 2.36
C PHE A 102 16.46 -17.85 2.59
N GLY A 103 15.68 -17.99 1.51
CA GLY A 103 14.33 -18.55 1.58
C GLY A 103 14.31 -20.07 1.80
N PRO A 104 13.21 -20.64 2.33
CA PRO A 104 12.05 -19.90 2.85
C PRO A 104 12.40 -19.13 4.11
N ALA A 105 11.72 -17.97 4.29
CA ALA A 105 11.96 -17.11 5.44
C ALA A 105 11.70 -17.86 6.76
N ALA A 106 12.55 -17.62 7.75
CA ALA A 106 12.45 -18.16 9.10
C ALA A 106 12.54 -17.05 10.14
N ARG A 107 12.24 -17.37 11.40
CA ARG A 107 12.43 -16.45 12.53
C ARG A 107 13.76 -16.74 13.24
N PRO A 108 14.36 -15.76 13.94
CA PRO A 108 15.65 -15.94 14.63
C PRO A 108 15.66 -17.00 15.75
N ASP A 109 14.50 -17.38 16.27
CA ASP A 109 14.32 -18.48 17.25
C ASP A 109 14.26 -19.88 16.61
N ASP A 110 14.26 -19.97 15.27
CA ASP A 110 14.37 -21.21 14.52
C ASP A 110 15.82 -21.43 14.06
N ASP A 111 16.35 -22.64 14.24
CA ASP A 111 17.70 -23.02 13.81
C ASP A 111 17.87 -22.83 12.28
N ALA A 112 16.82 -23.00 11.50
CA ALA A 112 16.83 -22.79 10.05
C ALA A 112 17.23 -21.35 9.66
N PHE A 113 16.96 -20.35 10.51
CA PHE A 113 17.37 -18.99 10.29
C PHE A 113 18.89 -18.83 10.17
N TRP A 114 19.66 -19.60 10.94
CA TRP A 114 21.11 -19.44 11.06
C TRP A 114 21.90 -20.33 10.07
N VAL A 115 21.20 -21.04 9.20
CA VAL A 115 21.85 -21.85 8.16
C VAL A 115 22.46 -20.93 7.10
N GLU A 116 23.74 -21.16 6.79
CA GLU A 116 24.43 -20.44 5.72
C GLU A 116 23.86 -20.81 4.35
N PRO A 117 23.66 -19.84 3.45
CA PRO A 117 23.13 -20.10 2.13
C PRO A 117 24.10 -20.94 1.28
N THR A 118 23.58 -21.93 0.59
CA THR A 118 24.34 -22.77 -0.36
C THR A 118 24.09 -22.39 -1.81
N GLU A 119 23.05 -21.63 -2.08
CA GLU A 119 22.65 -21.15 -3.38
C GLU A 119 22.79 -19.63 -3.46
N ARG A 120 22.82 -19.10 -4.68
CA ARG A 120 22.90 -17.68 -4.95
C ARG A 120 21.66 -17.22 -5.70
N ILE A 121 21.29 -15.93 -5.48
CA ILE A 121 20.25 -15.27 -6.26
C ILE A 121 20.65 -15.21 -7.75
N ILE A 122 19.65 -15.10 -8.61
CA ILE A 122 19.85 -14.96 -10.06
C ILE A 122 20.33 -13.54 -10.38
N GLY A 123 19.79 -12.56 -9.64
CA GLY A 123 20.05 -11.13 -9.83
C GLY A 123 18.92 -10.30 -9.22
N ALA A 124 18.51 -9.27 -9.94
CA ALA A 124 17.38 -8.41 -9.52
C ALA A 124 16.60 -7.86 -10.72
N LEU A 125 15.29 -7.83 -10.59
CA LEU A 125 14.41 -7.09 -11.50
C LEU A 125 14.40 -5.62 -11.10
N TYR A 126 14.82 -4.74 -12.00
CA TYR A 126 14.83 -3.29 -11.79
C TYR A 126 13.71 -2.60 -12.56
N THR A 127 12.94 -1.76 -11.88
CA THR A 127 11.90 -0.90 -12.47
C THR A 127 12.29 0.57 -12.27
N PRO A 128 12.75 1.29 -13.33
CA PRO A 128 13.33 2.64 -13.20
C PRO A 128 12.32 3.72 -12.77
N ASP A 129 11.04 3.57 -13.16
CA ASP A 129 10.01 4.58 -12.93
C ASP A 129 9.42 4.56 -11.52
N SER A 130 9.80 3.60 -10.70
CA SER A 130 9.35 3.44 -9.31
C SER A 130 10.22 4.22 -8.31
N GLY A 131 9.83 4.17 -7.04
CA GLY A 131 10.55 4.85 -5.97
C GLY A 131 9.71 4.99 -4.70
N TYR A 132 9.76 6.14 -4.06
CA TYR A 132 8.97 6.43 -2.85
C TYR A 132 8.65 7.93 -2.71
N VAL A 133 7.63 8.23 -1.93
CA VAL A 133 7.23 9.61 -1.59
C VAL A 133 7.87 9.99 -0.25
N SER A 134 8.40 11.21 -0.16
CA SER A 134 9.22 11.66 0.98
C SER A 134 8.46 11.74 2.30
N ASP A 135 7.20 12.19 2.27
CA ASP A 135 6.39 12.46 3.47
C ASP A 135 4.92 12.10 3.22
N PRO A 136 4.46 10.94 3.73
CA PRO A 136 3.08 10.51 3.53
C PRO A 136 2.06 11.40 4.25
N GLN A 137 2.39 12.03 5.37
CA GLN A 137 1.49 12.95 6.05
C GLN A 137 1.31 14.24 5.26
N LEU A 138 2.40 14.82 4.76
CA LEU A 138 2.35 16.01 3.90
C LEU A 138 1.58 15.73 2.61
N SER A 139 1.73 14.52 2.01
CA SER A 139 0.97 14.15 0.82
C SER A 139 -0.55 14.21 1.04
N THR A 140 -1.01 13.73 2.20
CA THR A 140 -2.42 13.79 2.58
C THR A 140 -2.87 15.23 2.81
N HIS A 141 -2.01 16.08 3.42
CA HIS A 141 -2.29 17.50 3.60
C HIS A 141 -2.37 18.22 2.26
N ASN A 142 -1.48 17.93 1.32
CA ASN A 142 -1.55 18.47 -0.05
C ASN A 142 -2.87 18.12 -0.74
N LEU A 143 -3.34 16.86 -0.64
CA LEU A 143 -4.66 16.47 -1.16
C LEU A 143 -5.80 17.20 -0.49
N GLN A 144 -5.74 17.39 0.85
CA GLN A 144 -6.71 18.17 1.58
C GLN A 144 -6.78 19.61 1.04
N ARG A 145 -5.64 20.29 0.93
CA ARG A 145 -5.58 21.68 0.46
C ARG A 145 -6.10 21.81 -0.97
N ALA A 146 -5.76 20.86 -1.85
CA ALA A 146 -6.29 20.80 -3.21
C ALA A 146 -7.81 20.63 -3.25
N ALA A 147 -8.36 19.78 -2.38
CA ALA A 147 -9.81 19.57 -2.28
C ALA A 147 -10.52 20.81 -1.69
N GLU A 148 -9.96 21.44 -0.66
CA GLU A 148 -10.47 22.70 -0.09
C GLU A 148 -10.51 23.83 -1.12
N ALA A 149 -9.48 23.96 -1.95
CA ALA A 149 -9.43 24.92 -3.04
C ALA A 149 -10.54 24.70 -4.09
N LYS A 150 -11.10 23.46 -4.14
CA LYS A 150 -12.25 23.11 -4.99
C LYS A 150 -13.60 23.17 -4.24
N GLY A 151 -13.61 23.66 -3.01
CA GLY A 151 -14.82 23.85 -2.20
C GLY A 151 -15.19 22.71 -1.27
N SER A 152 -14.32 21.70 -1.09
CA SER A 152 -14.54 20.64 -0.11
C SER A 152 -14.41 21.14 1.32
N THR A 153 -15.20 20.59 2.23
CA THR A 153 -15.13 20.87 3.66
C THR A 153 -14.61 19.64 4.41
N PHE A 154 -13.66 19.84 5.32
CA PHE A 154 -13.15 18.79 6.21
C PHE A 154 -13.65 19.03 7.63
N VAL A 155 -14.23 18.00 8.24
CA VAL A 155 -14.67 18.00 9.64
C VAL A 155 -13.76 17.06 10.42
N PHE A 156 -12.90 17.64 11.27
CA PHE A 156 -11.94 16.89 12.08
C PHE A 156 -12.45 16.67 13.51
N ASN A 157 -11.84 15.69 14.19
CA ASN A 157 -12.14 15.34 15.58
C ASN A 157 -13.62 15.00 15.78
N ARG A 158 -14.20 14.26 14.82
CA ARG A 158 -15.56 13.75 14.87
C ARG A 158 -15.59 12.32 14.38
N GLN A 159 -16.45 11.54 15.01
CA GLN A 159 -16.72 10.15 14.61
C GLN A 159 -18.11 10.08 13.96
N VAL A 160 -18.20 9.34 12.84
CA VAL A 160 -19.49 8.95 12.27
C VAL A 160 -20.06 7.83 13.12
N VAL A 161 -21.25 8.05 13.68
CA VAL A 161 -21.92 7.09 14.59
C VAL A 161 -23.15 6.45 13.96
N ALA A 162 -23.66 7.01 12.85
CA ALA A 162 -24.74 6.40 12.08
C ALA A 162 -24.66 6.77 10.58
N ILE A 163 -25.12 5.85 9.75
CA ILE A 163 -25.40 6.08 8.32
C ILE A 163 -26.91 6.22 8.17
N ASN A 164 -27.36 7.43 7.85
CA ASN A 164 -28.78 7.74 7.72
C ASN A 164 -29.31 7.22 6.38
N GLN A 165 -30.52 6.64 6.41
CA GLN A 165 -31.14 6.03 5.24
C GLN A 165 -32.61 6.48 5.13
N GLU A 166 -33.07 6.67 3.89
CA GLU A 166 -34.46 6.96 3.57
C GLU A 166 -34.83 6.25 2.25
N GLY A 167 -35.93 5.51 2.24
CA GLY A 167 -36.44 4.84 1.04
C GLY A 167 -35.48 3.81 0.41
N GLY A 168 -34.61 3.18 1.22
CA GLY A 168 -33.62 2.19 0.73
C GLY A 168 -32.33 2.80 0.17
N ARG A 169 -32.14 4.10 0.38
CA ARG A 169 -30.97 4.84 -0.06
C ARG A 169 -30.32 5.57 1.11
N VAL A 170 -28.99 5.80 1.04
CA VAL A 170 -28.30 6.68 1.98
C VAL A 170 -28.84 8.11 1.87
N SER A 171 -29.02 8.78 3.01
CA SER A 171 -29.47 10.18 3.07
C SER A 171 -28.47 11.09 3.82
N GLY A 172 -27.43 10.53 4.40
CA GLY A 172 -26.38 11.27 5.10
C GLY A 172 -25.74 10.49 6.23
N VAL A 173 -25.08 11.20 7.13
CA VAL A 173 -24.40 10.65 8.29
C VAL A 173 -24.73 11.43 9.56
N GLU A 174 -24.65 10.78 10.72
CA GLU A 174 -24.69 11.42 12.03
C GLU A 174 -23.30 11.35 12.68
N LEU A 175 -22.87 12.45 13.28
CA LEU A 175 -21.63 12.56 14.02
C LEU A 175 -21.86 12.37 15.53
N ASP A 176 -20.79 12.08 16.26
CA ASP A 176 -20.76 11.82 17.72
C ASP A 176 -21.29 12.98 18.58
N ASP A 177 -21.31 14.20 18.05
CA ASP A 177 -21.88 15.38 18.72
C ASP A 177 -23.36 15.64 18.35
N GLY A 178 -23.99 14.75 17.60
CA GLY A 178 -25.37 14.86 17.12
C GLY A 178 -25.53 15.68 15.84
N THR A 179 -24.45 16.17 15.25
CA THR A 179 -24.51 16.89 13.96
C THR A 179 -24.97 15.93 12.86
N GLN A 180 -25.97 16.38 12.08
CA GLN A 180 -26.47 15.65 10.92
C GLN A 180 -25.88 16.28 9.64
N ILE A 181 -25.28 15.47 8.79
CA ILE A 181 -24.80 15.90 7.47
C ILE A 181 -25.63 15.17 6.42
N ALA A 182 -26.50 15.90 5.72
CA ALA A 182 -27.29 15.35 4.63
C ALA A 182 -26.42 15.19 3.38
N ALA A 183 -26.44 14.01 2.78
CA ALA A 183 -25.73 13.71 1.55
C ALA A 183 -26.44 12.57 0.77
N PRO A 184 -26.67 12.72 -0.55
CA PRO A 184 -27.24 11.67 -1.38
C PRO A 184 -26.25 10.55 -1.73
N VAL A 185 -24.96 10.81 -1.53
CA VAL A 185 -23.84 9.87 -1.73
C VAL A 185 -22.92 9.91 -0.51
N VAL A 186 -22.57 8.74 -0.01
CA VAL A 186 -21.58 8.54 1.07
C VAL A 186 -20.56 7.53 0.59
N VAL A 187 -19.28 7.81 0.79
CA VAL A 187 -18.18 6.90 0.42
C VAL A 187 -17.43 6.51 1.70
N ASN A 188 -17.41 5.23 2.01
CA ASN A 188 -16.60 4.69 3.09
C ASN A 188 -15.15 4.52 2.64
N VAL A 189 -14.24 5.26 3.27
CA VAL A 189 -12.78 5.19 3.07
C VAL A 189 -12.07 5.15 4.43
N ALA A 190 -12.70 4.52 5.42
CA ALA A 190 -12.30 4.60 6.83
C ALA A 190 -11.07 3.72 7.18
N GLY A 191 -10.40 3.12 6.18
CA GLY A 191 -9.21 2.30 6.39
C GLY A 191 -9.47 1.15 7.37
N PRO A 192 -8.67 0.96 8.44
CA PRO A 192 -8.85 -0.14 9.39
C PRO A 192 -10.23 -0.19 10.07
N HIS A 193 -10.98 0.92 10.09
CA HIS A 193 -12.33 1.00 10.62
C HIS A 193 -13.44 0.73 9.58
N SER A 194 -13.08 0.42 8.35
CA SER A 194 -14.05 0.32 7.24
C SER A 194 -15.15 -0.69 7.47
N TYR A 195 -14.83 -1.84 8.08
CA TYR A 195 -15.83 -2.86 8.38
C TYR A 195 -16.85 -2.36 9.43
N LEU A 196 -16.42 -1.56 10.41
CA LEU A 196 -17.32 -0.95 11.41
C LEU A 196 -18.27 0.07 10.75
N VAL A 197 -17.77 0.86 9.80
CA VAL A 197 -18.61 1.81 9.05
C VAL A 197 -19.61 1.07 8.14
N ASN A 198 -19.22 -0.06 7.53
CA ASN A 198 -20.14 -0.92 6.80
C ASN A 198 -21.23 -1.49 7.71
N ASP A 199 -20.89 -1.87 8.95
CA ASP A 199 -21.88 -2.34 9.94
C ASP A 199 -22.88 -1.25 10.31
N LEU A 200 -22.44 0.01 10.46
CA LEU A 200 -23.33 1.17 10.65
C LEU A 200 -24.31 1.37 9.49
N ALA A 201 -23.91 0.99 8.28
CA ALA A 201 -24.75 1.03 7.09
C ALA A 201 -25.69 -0.20 6.94
N GLY A 202 -25.58 -1.18 7.85
CA GLY A 202 -26.36 -2.43 7.80
C GLY A 202 -25.87 -3.43 6.74
N LEU A 203 -24.60 -3.33 6.35
CA LEU A 203 -24.01 -4.14 5.26
C LEU A 203 -23.21 -5.36 5.77
N ALA A 204 -23.29 -5.68 7.06
CA ALA A 204 -22.63 -6.86 7.61
C ALA A 204 -23.06 -8.13 6.87
N GLY A 205 -22.10 -8.87 6.30
CA GLY A 205 -22.34 -10.14 5.61
C GLY A 205 -23.02 -10.02 4.24
N THR A 206 -23.10 -8.83 3.63
CA THR A 206 -23.65 -8.63 2.29
C THR A 206 -22.59 -8.70 1.19
N MET A 207 -21.33 -8.75 1.55
CA MET A 207 -20.18 -8.83 0.64
C MET A 207 -19.52 -10.21 0.72
N ASN A 208 -18.98 -10.68 -0.39
CA ASN A 208 -18.19 -11.92 -0.42
C ASN A 208 -16.77 -11.71 0.13
N ILE A 209 -16.22 -10.51 0.01
CA ILE A 209 -14.89 -10.13 0.50
C ILE A 209 -15.05 -9.21 1.72
N GLY A 210 -14.55 -9.63 2.85
CA GLY A 210 -14.49 -8.83 4.08
C GLY A 210 -13.17 -8.09 4.25
N THR A 211 -13.14 -7.17 5.23
CA THR A 211 -11.90 -6.51 5.66
C THR A 211 -11.69 -6.64 7.15
N LYS A 212 -10.42 -6.63 7.58
CA LYS A 212 -10.02 -6.70 9.00
C LYS A 212 -8.81 -5.82 9.23
N ALA A 213 -8.67 -5.31 10.45
CA ALA A 213 -7.49 -4.58 10.86
C ALA A 213 -6.36 -5.55 11.24
N LEU A 214 -5.20 -5.41 10.58
CA LEU A 214 -3.98 -6.15 10.86
C LEU A 214 -2.95 -5.18 11.46
N ARG A 215 -2.45 -5.51 12.66
CA ARG A 215 -1.34 -4.76 13.26
C ARG A 215 -0.06 -5.03 12.50
N HIS A 216 0.69 -3.97 12.18
CA HIS A 216 1.93 -4.06 11.43
C HIS A 216 3.00 -3.13 12.01
N GLU A 217 4.27 -3.50 11.84
CA GLU A 217 5.42 -2.74 12.31
C GLU A 217 6.37 -2.42 11.17
N VAL A 218 6.93 -1.20 11.21
CA VAL A 218 7.99 -0.76 10.31
C VAL A 218 9.12 -0.17 11.14
N HIS A 219 10.34 -0.55 10.84
CA HIS A 219 11.50 -0.23 11.66
C HIS A 219 12.48 0.70 10.97
N HIS A 220 13.17 1.53 11.76
CA HIS A 220 14.24 2.40 11.31
C HIS A 220 15.57 1.93 11.91
N VAL A 221 16.56 1.68 11.06
CA VAL A 221 17.91 1.33 11.49
C VAL A 221 18.94 2.22 10.79
N PRO A 222 20.06 2.57 11.43
CA PRO A 222 21.14 3.30 10.77
C PRO A 222 21.70 2.51 9.58
N SER A 223 22.05 3.20 8.51
CA SER A 223 22.81 2.60 7.40
C SER A 223 24.13 2.05 7.88
N PRO A 224 24.65 0.94 7.28
CA PRO A 224 26.01 0.47 7.56
C PRO A 224 27.06 1.54 7.36
N GLU A 225 28.15 1.46 8.14
CA GLU A 225 29.26 2.40 8.05
C GLU A 225 29.89 2.38 6.65
N GLY A 226 30.17 3.54 6.09
CA GLY A 226 30.81 3.69 4.77
C GLY A 226 29.84 3.75 3.60
N PHE A 227 28.52 3.62 3.81
CA PHE A 227 27.52 3.78 2.75
C PHE A 227 26.43 4.78 3.17
N ASN A 228 26.08 5.70 2.29
CA ASN A 228 24.97 6.63 2.51
C ASN A 228 23.70 6.11 1.82
N PHE A 229 22.87 5.35 2.57
CA PHE A 229 21.68 4.77 2.01
C PHE A 229 20.61 5.81 1.64
N GLU A 230 20.58 6.95 2.34
CA GLU A 230 19.66 8.05 2.03
C GLU A 230 19.87 8.62 0.63
N THR A 231 21.13 8.79 0.20
CA THR A 231 21.46 9.39 -1.12
C THR A 231 21.71 8.36 -2.21
N ASP A 232 22.28 7.22 -1.87
CA ASP A 232 22.74 6.21 -2.83
C ASP A 232 21.90 4.94 -2.82
N GLY A 233 20.98 4.79 -1.86
CA GLY A 233 20.05 3.67 -1.78
C GLY A 233 18.87 3.78 -2.73
N MET A 234 18.10 2.73 -2.77
CA MET A 234 16.81 2.64 -3.46
C MET A 234 15.88 1.69 -2.72
N HIS A 235 14.63 1.62 -3.14
CA HIS A 235 13.72 0.61 -2.60
C HIS A 235 14.13 -0.80 -3.08
N VAL A 236 14.16 -1.73 -2.13
CA VAL A 236 14.44 -3.16 -2.36
C VAL A 236 13.27 -3.96 -1.84
N SER A 237 12.70 -4.82 -2.66
CA SER A 237 11.75 -5.86 -2.32
C SER A 237 12.51 -7.19 -2.34
N ASP A 238 12.59 -7.85 -1.19
CA ASP A 238 13.34 -9.10 -1.04
C ASP A 238 12.42 -10.19 -0.48
N GLY A 239 11.62 -10.77 -1.37
CA GLY A 239 10.74 -11.90 -1.02
C GLY A 239 11.49 -13.15 -0.55
N ASP A 240 12.78 -13.26 -0.87
CA ASP A 240 13.63 -14.36 -0.42
C ASP A 240 13.93 -14.28 1.09
N SER A 241 14.25 -13.09 1.59
CA SER A 241 14.40 -12.85 3.03
C SER A 241 13.12 -12.34 3.71
N ALA A 242 12.05 -12.13 2.93
CA ALA A 242 10.74 -11.66 3.35
C ALA A 242 10.73 -10.29 4.05
N VAL A 243 11.56 -9.38 3.55
CA VAL A 243 11.58 -7.98 3.95
C VAL A 243 11.64 -7.07 2.73
N TYR A 244 11.10 -5.88 2.89
CA TYR A 244 11.42 -4.78 1.99
C TYR A 244 12.10 -3.67 2.76
N PHE A 245 12.90 -2.86 2.07
CA PHE A 245 13.56 -1.73 2.70
C PHE A 245 13.81 -0.60 1.72
N ARG A 246 13.90 0.63 2.23
CA ARG A 246 14.14 1.82 1.44
C ARG A 246 14.98 2.86 2.19
N PRO A 247 15.53 3.87 1.47
CA PRO A 247 16.14 5.04 2.09
C PRO A 247 15.20 5.78 3.04
N GLU A 248 15.77 6.28 4.16
CA GLU A 248 15.07 7.16 5.08
C GLU A 248 16.00 8.27 5.56
N THR A 249 15.42 9.41 5.93
CA THR A 249 16.13 10.61 6.37
C THR A 249 17.08 10.34 7.54
N GLY A 250 18.20 11.05 7.57
CA GLY A 250 19.24 10.88 8.59
C GLY A 250 20.13 9.66 8.33
N ASN A 251 20.26 9.26 7.07
CA ASN A 251 21.01 8.07 6.64
C ASN A 251 20.54 6.79 7.35
N ASN A 252 19.24 6.61 7.40
CA ASN A 252 18.60 5.41 7.91
C ASN A 252 18.07 4.52 6.78
N ILE A 253 17.82 3.27 7.13
CA ILE A 253 17.08 2.29 6.33
C ILE A 253 15.75 2.06 7.04
N LEU A 254 14.65 2.21 6.29
CA LEU A 254 13.32 1.84 6.74
C LEU A 254 13.07 0.41 6.28
N ILE A 255 12.68 -0.47 7.21
CA ILE A 255 12.50 -1.92 6.99
C ILE A 255 11.07 -2.31 7.33
N GLY A 256 10.41 -3.04 6.43
CA GLY A 256 9.11 -3.65 6.68
C GLY A 256 9.09 -5.14 6.29
N SER A 257 8.06 -5.86 6.72
CA SER A 257 7.86 -7.28 6.42
C SER A 257 7.10 -7.47 5.11
N GLU A 258 7.42 -8.51 4.37
CA GLU A 258 6.61 -9.05 3.27
C GLU A 258 5.63 -10.16 3.75
N ASP A 259 5.32 -10.20 5.04
CA ASP A 259 4.33 -11.09 5.68
C ASP A 259 4.57 -12.59 5.43
N PRO A 260 5.77 -13.13 5.70
CA PRO A 260 6.05 -14.54 5.49
C PRO A 260 5.17 -15.42 6.39
N GLU A 261 4.98 -16.67 5.98
CA GLU A 261 4.15 -17.65 6.72
C GLU A 261 4.63 -17.91 8.15
N CYS A 262 5.93 -17.72 8.42
CA CYS A 262 6.51 -17.90 9.75
C CYS A 262 6.18 -16.76 10.73
N ASP A 263 5.67 -15.62 10.25
CA ASP A 263 5.24 -14.50 11.10
C ASP A 263 3.76 -14.63 11.48
N VAL A 264 3.46 -14.36 12.74
CA VAL A 264 2.07 -14.36 13.23
C VAL A 264 1.37 -13.10 12.76
N LYS A 265 0.22 -13.24 12.09
CA LYS A 265 -0.65 -12.12 11.71
C LYS A 265 -1.53 -11.73 12.90
N GLU A 266 -1.32 -10.54 13.45
CA GLU A 266 -2.06 -10.01 14.60
C GLU A 266 -3.29 -9.24 14.13
N TRP A 267 -4.45 -9.92 14.07
CA TRP A 267 -5.74 -9.29 13.81
C TRP A 267 -6.25 -8.62 15.09
N VAL A 268 -6.60 -7.34 15.00
CA VAL A 268 -6.87 -6.52 16.18
C VAL A 268 -8.15 -5.70 16.05
N ASP A 269 -8.63 -5.21 17.17
CA ASP A 269 -9.61 -4.12 17.22
C ASP A 269 -8.89 -2.80 16.89
N PRO A 270 -9.33 -2.04 15.86
CA PRO A 270 -8.64 -0.82 15.43
C PRO A 270 -8.64 0.29 16.49
N ASP A 271 -9.55 0.25 17.47
CA ASP A 271 -9.61 1.21 18.58
C ASP A 271 -8.81 0.74 19.81
N ASN A 272 -8.36 -0.53 19.83
CA ASN A 272 -7.70 -1.09 21.01
C ASN A 272 -6.64 -2.14 20.63
N TYR A 273 -5.45 -1.68 20.28
CA TYR A 273 -4.32 -2.55 19.96
C TYR A 273 -3.00 -2.05 20.58
N ASP A 274 -2.02 -2.92 20.69
CA ASP A 274 -0.69 -2.58 21.19
C ASP A 274 0.06 -1.70 20.18
N GLN A 275 0.41 -0.49 20.59
CA GLN A 275 1.14 0.51 19.79
C GLN A 275 2.66 0.51 20.07
N GLU A 276 3.13 -0.41 20.91
CA GLU A 276 4.56 -0.55 21.20
C GLU A 276 5.23 -1.51 20.21
N ILE A 277 6.48 -1.21 19.82
CA ILE A 277 7.28 -2.10 18.97
C ILE A 277 7.63 -3.36 19.76
N GLN A 278 7.24 -4.52 19.24
CA GLN A 278 7.53 -5.81 19.85
C GLN A 278 8.98 -6.23 19.59
N GLN A 279 9.64 -6.78 20.62
CA GLN A 279 11.06 -7.17 20.54
C GLN A 279 11.29 -8.24 19.49
N GLU A 280 10.45 -9.29 19.52
CA GLU A 280 10.59 -10.44 18.62
C GLU A 280 10.35 -10.07 17.16
N GLN A 281 9.39 -9.15 16.89
CA GLN A 281 9.09 -8.72 15.53
C GLN A 281 10.18 -7.79 14.98
N TRP A 282 10.68 -6.88 15.83
CA TRP A 282 11.80 -6.02 15.48
C TRP A 282 13.07 -6.81 15.16
N GLU A 283 13.44 -7.78 16.04
CA GLU A 283 14.58 -8.66 15.80
C GLU A 283 14.43 -9.46 14.50
N ALA A 284 13.25 -10.06 14.27
CA ALA A 284 13.00 -10.84 13.07
C ALA A 284 13.19 -10.02 11.79
N GLN A 285 12.60 -8.85 11.70
CA GLN A 285 12.69 -8.01 10.50
C GLN A 285 14.10 -7.44 10.30
N VAL A 286 14.74 -6.91 11.36
CA VAL A 286 16.08 -6.33 11.24
C VAL A 286 17.13 -7.40 10.92
N LEU A 287 17.06 -8.58 11.55
CA LEU A 287 18.01 -9.66 11.28
C LEU A 287 17.80 -10.29 9.89
N ARG A 288 16.55 -10.38 9.38
CA ARG A 288 16.30 -10.78 7.99
C ARG A 288 16.92 -9.78 7.00
N CYS A 289 16.75 -8.48 7.26
CA CYS A 289 17.39 -7.44 6.46
C CYS A 289 18.93 -7.53 6.55
N ALA A 290 19.49 -7.85 7.73
CA ALA A 290 20.94 -7.99 7.93
C ALA A 290 21.55 -9.19 7.19
N LYS A 291 20.76 -10.20 6.82
CA LYS A 291 21.22 -11.26 5.91
C LYS A 291 21.48 -10.72 4.50
N ARG A 292 20.63 -9.81 4.02
CA ARG A 292 20.76 -9.20 2.70
C ARG A 292 21.69 -8.01 2.68
N VAL A 293 21.76 -7.22 3.76
CA VAL A 293 22.56 -5.99 3.86
C VAL A 293 23.76 -6.24 4.74
N GLU A 294 24.93 -6.43 4.13
CA GLU A 294 26.18 -6.66 4.84
C GLU A 294 26.54 -5.47 5.75
N GLY A 295 26.98 -5.77 6.95
CA GLY A 295 27.35 -4.75 7.95
C GLY A 295 26.17 -4.07 8.64
N LEU A 296 24.92 -4.45 8.34
CA LEU A 296 23.77 -3.96 9.09
C LEU A 296 23.79 -4.55 10.51
N GLY A 297 23.99 -3.69 11.49
CA GLY A 297 23.97 -4.08 12.89
C GLY A 297 22.56 -4.10 13.47
N LEU A 298 22.38 -4.81 14.57
CA LEU A 298 21.18 -4.74 15.40
C LEU A 298 21.34 -3.58 16.40
N PRO A 299 20.60 -2.46 16.26
CA PRO A 299 20.71 -1.33 17.19
C PRO A 299 20.29 -1.72 18.61
N HIS A 300 20.81 -1.02 19.63
CA HIS A 300 20.40 -1.24 21.02
C HIS A 300 18.99 -0.70 21.31
N GLU A 301 18.54 0.29 20.55
CA GLU A 301 17.24 0.94 20.71
C GLU A 301 16.33 0.58 19.53
N LYS A 302 15.14 0.06 19.82
CA LYS A 302 14.10 -0.16 18.83
C LYS A 302 13.53 1.17 18.36
N LYS A 303 13.54 1.42 17.06
CA LYS A 303 12.92 2.59 16.44
C LYS A 303 12.04 2.16 15.28
N GLY A 304 10.91 2.81 15.17
CA GLY A 304 9.94 2.52 14.12
C GLY A 304 8.57 3.04 14.46
N VAL A 305 7.60 2.53 13.74
CA VAL A 305 6.18 2.84 13.93
C VAL A 305 5.37 1.56 13.95
N VAL A 306 4.28 1.59 14.71
CA VAL A 306 3.25 0.55 14.74
C VAL A 306 1.97 1.18 14.25
N ASP A 307 1.32 0.54 13.26
CA ASP A 307 0.02 0.99 12.77
C ASP A 307 -0.76 -0.19 12.18
N LEU A 308 -1.90 0.10 11.58
CA LEU A 308 -2.83 -0.91 11.10
C LEU A 308 -2.92 -0.91 9.58
N TYR A 309 -2.96 -2.11 9.00
CA TYR A 309 -3.44 -2.32 7.64
C TYR A 309 -4.94 -2.64 7.64
N ASP A 310 -5.65 -2.14 6.67
CA ASP A 310 -7.02 -2.52 6.31
C ASP A 310 -6.96 -3.66 5.30
N VAL A 311 -6.94 -4.91 5.76
CA VAL A 311 -6.67 -6.08 4.93
C VAL A 311 -7.96 -6.74 4.46
N SER A 312 -8.12 -6.88 3.14
CA SER A 312 -9.17 -7.69 2.52
C SER A 312 -8.81 -9.18 2.56
N ASP A 313 -9.81 -10.05 2.42
CA ASP A 313 -9.59 -11.51 2.52
C ASP A 313 -8.60 -12.05 1.48
N ASP A 314 -8.44 -11.38 0.34
CA ASP A 314 -7.49 -11.72 -0.73
C ASP A 314 -6.39 -10.68 -0.96
N TRP A 315 -6.21 -9.72 -0.06
CA TRP A 315 -5.21 -8.64 -0.15
C TRP A 315 -5.35 -7.70 -1.36
N ILE A 316 -6.45 -7.80 -2.10
CA ILE A 316 -6.80 -6.92 -3.21
C ILE A 316 -7.83 -5.89 -2.72
N PRO A 317 -7.69 -4.59 -3.03
CA PRO A 317 -8.64 -3.58 -2.56
C PRO A 317 -10.05 -3.79 -3.11
N ILE A 318 -11.03 -3.17 -2.47
CA ILE A 318 -12.42 -3.16 -2.90
C ILE A 318 -12.77 -1.73 -3.30
N TYR A 319 -13.10 -1.52 -4.57
CA TYR A 319 -13.56 -0.25 -5.14
C TYR A 319 -14.91 -0.51 -5.79
N ASP A 320 -16.00 -0.27 -5.05
CA ASP A 320 -17.31 -0.71 -5.49
C ASP A 320 -18.46 0.16 -4.95
N ARG A 321 -19.64 -0.03 -5.53
CA ARG A 321 -20.92 0.29 -4.90
C ARG A 321 -21.23 -0.73 -3.80
N THR A 322 -22.35 -0.52 -3.08
CA THR A 322 -22.88 -1.51 -2.13
C THR A 322 -24.35 -1.82 -2.44
N ASP A 323 -24.96 -2.71 -1.65
CA ASP A 323 -26.38 -3.00 -1.73
C ASP A 323 -27.27 -1.88 -1.20
N LEU A 324 -26.69 -0.90 -0.49
CA LEU A 324 -27.35 0.33 -0.09
C LEU A 324 -27.13 1.40 -1.16
N ASP A 325 -28.19 1.81 -1.85
CA ASP A 325 -28.10 2.82 -2.89
C ASP A 325 -27.43 4.11 -2.38
N GLY A 326 -26.50 4.66 -3.16
CA GLY A 326 -25.74 5.86 -2.83
C GLY A 326 -24.62 5.65 -1.81
N PHE A 327 -24.43 4.43 -1.29
CA PHE A 327 -23.30 4.12 -0.40
C PHE A 327 -22.23 3.33 -1.15
N TYR A 328 -21.02 3.88 -1.20
CA TYR A 328 -19.86 3.36 -1.94
C TYR A 328 -18.71 3.04 -0.99
N ILE A 329 -17.80 2.18 -1.44
CA ILE A 329 -16.65 1.73 -0.64
C ILE A 329 -15.35 1.80 -1.47
N ALA A 330 -14.28 2.32 -0.82
CA ALA A 330 -12.91 2.20 -1.30
C ALA A 330 -12.06 1.77 -0.10
N ILE A 331 -11.99 0.47 0.14
CA ILE A 331 -11.53 -0.18 1.37
C ILE A 331 -10.63 -1.37 1.07
N GLY A 332 -10.08 -2.03 2.10
CA GLY A 332 -9.26 -3.23 1.93
C GLY A 332 -7.91 -2.94 1.28
N THR A 333 -7.27 -1.84 1.68
CA THR A 333 -6.03 -1.34 1.07
C THR A 333 -4.82 -2.24 1.31
N SER A 334 -4.90 -3.19 2.24
CA SER A 334 -3.95 -4.27 2.52
C SER A 334 -2.49 -3.81 2.62
N GLY A 335 -2.26 -2.57 3.13
CA GLY A 335 -0.93 -1.99 3.29
C GLY A 335 -0.20 -1.62 1.98
N ASN A 336 -0.85 -1.79 0.82
CA ASN A 336 -0.16 -1.70 -0.47
C ASN A 336 -0.76 -0.66 -1.45
N GLN A 337 -1.76 0.15 -1.04
CA GLN A 337 -2.49 1.05 -1.94
C GLN A 337 -2.12 2.54 -1.81
N TYR A 338 -1.15 2.94 -1.00
CA TYR A 338 -0.74 4.35 -0.86
C TYR A 338 -0.49 5.02 -2.23
N LYS A 339 0.27 4.36 -3.10
CA LYS A 339 0.61 4.86 -4.44
C LYS A 339 -0.61 5.06 -5.34
N ASN A 340 -1.70 4.34 -5.07
CA ASN A 340 -2.91 4.34 -5.88
C ASN A 340 -3.91 5.44 -5.50
N ALA A 341 -3.62 6.31 -4.52
CA ALA A 341 -4.56 7.32 -4.03
C ALA A 341 -5.20 8.15 -5.15
N GLY A 342 -4.40 8.65 -6.11
CA GLY A 342 -4.92 9.43 -7.25
C GLY A 342 -5.78 8.62 -8.20
N VAL A 343 -5.32 7.43 -8.60
CA VAL A 343 -6.05 6.58 -9.55
C VAL A 343 -7.30 5.96 -8.91
N ALA A 344 -7.25 5.57 -7.64
CA ALA A 344 -8.42 5.10 -6.90
C ALA A 344 -9.49 6.19 -6.82
N GLY A 345 -9.09 7.43 -6.53
CA GLY A 345 -10.02 8.57 -6.54
C GLY A 345 -10.66 8.80 -7.92
N HIS A 346 -9.88 8.65 -9.01
CA HIS A 346 -10.40 8.74 -10.38
C HIS A 346 -11.40 7.61 -10.66
N CYS A 347 -11.05 6.37 -10.40
CA CYS A 347 -11.92 5.21 -10.61
C CYS A 347 -13.22 5.32 -9.81
N MET A 348 -13.14 5.73 -8.53
CA MET A 348 -14.34 5.90 -7.70
C MET A 348 -15.23 7.03 -8.18
N ALA A 349 -14.67 8.14 -8.68
CA ALA A 349 -15.46 9.23 -9.24
C ALA A 349 -16.23 8.78 -10.49
N GLU A 350 -15.57 8.06 -11.41
CA GLU A 350 -16.21 7.50 -12.61
C GLU A 350 -17.29 6.48 -12.24
N LEU A 351 -17.02 5.58 -11.29
CA LEU A 351 -17.98 4.60 -10.79
C LEU A 351 -19.24 5.27 -10.22
N ILE A 352 -19.05 6.24 -9.31
CA ILE A 352 -20.16 6.96 -8.68
C ILE A 352 -20.98 7.68 -9.73
N MET A 353 -20.35 8.41 -10.65
CA MET A 353 -21.06 9.11 -11.71
C MET A 353 -21.87 8.17 -12.61
N ALA A 354 -21.31 7.02 -12.99
CA ALA A 354 -21.99 6.05 -13.82
C ALA A 354 -23.19 5.42 -13.10
N VAL A 355 -23.01 4.95 -11.87
CA VAL A 355 -24.06 4.31 -11.07
C VAL A 355 -25.20 5.28 -10.75
N GLU A 356 -24.88 6.53 -10.37
CA GLU A 356 -25.87 7.57 -10.11
C GLU A 356 -26.63 7.99 -11.38
N ALA A 357 -26.05 7.76 -12.57
CA ALA A 357 -26.72 7.92 -13.85
C ALA A 357 -27.55 6.68 -14.29
N GLY A 358 -27.59 5.62 -13.48
CA GLY A 358 -28.39 4.42 -13.70
C GLY A 358 -27.65 3.24 -14.34
N HIS A 359 -26.30 3.27 -14.38
CA HIS A 359 -25.49 2.14 -14.83
C HIS A 359 -25.54 1.01 -13.79
N ASP A 360 -25.82 -0.21 -14.23
CA ASP A 360 -25.82 -1.41 -13.38
C ASP A 360 -24.42 -2.04 -13.36
N HIS A 361 -23.59 -1.58 -12.43
CA HIS A 361 -22.21 -2.03 -12.28
C HIS A 361 -22.08 -3.53 -11.92
N ASP A 362 -23.07 -4.10 -11.22
CA ASP A 362 -23.05 -5.52 -10.85
C ASP A 362 -23.32 -6.42 -12.07
N ALA A 363 -24.16 -5.97 -13.01
CA ALA A 363 -24.46 -6.71 -14.23
C ALA A 363 -23.45 -6.44 -15.37
N ASP A 364 -22.90 -5.22 -15.42
CA ASP A 364 -21.97 -4.76 -16.45
C ASP A 364 -20.84 -3.94 -15.76
N PRO A 365 -19.77 -4.60 -15.29
CA PRO A 365 -18.69 -3.93 -14.58
C PRO A 365 -18.06 -2.78 -15.36
N LEU A 366 -17.97 -1.61 -14.72
CA LEU A 366 -17.43 -0.42 -15.34
C LEU A 366 -15.93 -0.57 -15.61
N ARG A 367 -15.51 -0.15 -16.80
CA ARG A 367 -14.11 -0.07 -17.21
C ARG A 367 -13.70 1.40 -17.32
N VAL A 368 -12.58 1.72 -16.69
CA VAL A 368 -12.05 3.08 -16.61
C VAL A 368 -10.69 3.13 -17.28
N ASN A 369 -10.47 4.09 -18.18
CA ASN A 369 -9.16 4.29 -18.78
C ASN A 369 -8.28 5.13 -17.86
N GLY A 370 -7.03 4.73 -17.70
CA GLY A 370 -6.02 5.52 -17.01
C GLY A 370 -5.86 6.90 -17.65
N ARG A 371 -5.76 7.91 -16.83
CA ARG A 371 -5.63 9.31 -17.26
C ARG A 371 -4.31 9.58 -17.97
N TYR A 372 -3.24 8.92 -17.53
CA TYR A 372 -1.88 9.11 -18.02
C TYR A 372 -1.47 8.00 -19.00
N THR A 373 -1.74 6.75 -18.67
CA THR A 373 -1.31 5.60 -19.46
C THR A 373 -2.31 5.20 -20.53
N GLY A 374 -3.59 5.55 -20.35
CA GLY A 374 -4.69 5.06 -21.19
C GLY A 374 -5.00 3.57 -21.02
N VAL A 375 -4.34 2.87 -20.09
CA VAL A 375 -4.61 1.45 -19.79
C VAL A 375 -6.02 1.32 -19.21
N GLU A 376 -6.76 0.35 -19.73
CA GLU A 376 -8.11 0.04 -19.26
C GLU A 376 -8.04 -0.73 -17.92
N MET A 377 -8.71 -0.20 -16.91
CA MET A 377 -8.87 -0.80 -15.59
C MET A 377 -10.29 -1.33 -15.45
N ASP A 378 -10.43 -2.63 -15.23
CA ASP A 378 -11.71 -3.30 -15.00
C ASP A 378 -12.09 -3.24 -13.52
N LEU A 379 -13.09 -2.43 -13.16
CA LEU A 379 -13.51 -2.29 -11.77
C LEU A 379 -14.27 -3.54 -11.25
N GLY A 380 -14.74 -4.42 -12.12
CA GLY A 380 -15.27 -5.72 -11.72
C GLY A 380 -14.25 -6.60 -11.00
N PHE A 381 -12.96 -6.43 -11.31
CA PHE A 381 -11.87 -7.09 -10.59
C PHE A 381 -11.81 -6.68 -9.11
N PHE A 382 -12.22 -5.45 -8.78
CA PHE A 382 -12.22 -4.91 -7.43
C PHE A 382 -13.59 -4.99 -6.74
N SER A 383 -14.52 -5.77 -7.29
CA SER A 383 -15.89 -5.89 -6.79
C SER A 383 -15.94 -6.54 -5.40
N ARG A 384 -16.86 -6.06 -4.57
CA ARG A 384 -17.23 -6.66 -3.27
C ARG A 384 -17.78 -8.08 -3.38
N ASN A 385 -18.31 -8.43 -4.56
CA ASN A 385 -18.97 -9.72 -4.85
C ASN A 385 -18.03 -10.72 -5.53
N ARG A 386 -16.74 -10.37 -5.75
CA ARG A 386 -15.77 -11.30 -6.33
C ARG A 386 -15.56 -12.52 -5.43
N GLU A 387 -15.13 -13.62 -6.00
CA GLU A 387 -14.54 -14.71 -5.25
C GLU A 387 -13.11 -14.34 -4.81
N ILE A 388 -12.62 -14.99 -3.75
CA ILE A 388 -11.22 -14.86 -3.33
C ILE A 388 -10.31 -15.18 -4.52
N ASN A 389 -9.45 -14.25 -4.88
CA ASN A 389 -8.57 -14.40 -6.04
C ASN A 389 -7.36 -15.29 -5.70
N PRO A 390 -7.25 -16.50 -6.29
CA PRO A 390 -6.15 -17.42 -5.99
C PRO A 390 -4.79 -16.95 -6.53
N ASP A 391 -4.77 -15.96 -7.43
CA ASP A 391 -3.53 -15.40 -7.99
C ASP A 391 -2.91 -14.33 -7.08
N SER A 392 -3.62 -13.88 -6.04
CA SER A 392 -3.07 -12.98 -5.04
C SER A 392 -1.87 -13.61 -4.31
N SER A 393 -0.94 -12.78 -3.88
CA SER A 393 0.17 -13.21 -3.04
C SER A 393 -0.22 -13.44 -1.58
N PHE A 394 -1.41 -13.00 -1.15
CA PHE A 394 -1.88 -12.96 0.24
C PHE A 394 -0.90 -12.21 1.17
N SER A 395 -0.21 -11.22 0.63
CA SER A 395 0.75 -10.35 1.32
C SER A 395 0.67 -8.92 0.76
N VAL A 396 1.56 -8.04 1.21
CA VAL A 396 1.69 -6.68 0.65
C VAL A 396 1.99 -6.65 -0.86
N ASN A 397 2.30 -7.77 -1.47
CA ASN A 397 2.52 -7.88 -2.91
C ASN A 397 1.22 -8.10 -3.74
N GLY A 398 0.06 -8.11 -3.10
CA GLY A 398 -1.29 -8.07 -3.69
C GLY A 398 -1.72 -9.33 -4.41
#